data_e84a1b021e8eb266e53a9019853cbfce
#
_entry.id   e84a1b021e8eb266e53a9019853cbfce
#
_cell.length_a   1.000
_cell.length_b   1.000
_cell.length_c   1.000
_cell.angle_alpha   90.00
_cell.angle_beta   90.00
_cell.angle_gamma   90.00
#
_symmetry.space_group_name_H-M   'P 1'
#
loop_
_entity.id
_entity.type
_entity.pdbx_description
1 polymer ?
#
loop_
_entity_poly.entity_id
_entity_poly.type
_entity_poly.pdbx_seq_one_letter_code
_entity_poly.pdbx_strand_id
1 'polypeptide(L)'
;MSRTGMTAVVPAAGVGKRMGSTVPKQYLKLAGKTVLEHSLARLLAHDAIERVVVAVSPEDQWFASLPLAEDPRVLRVDGGRERADSVLNALAVVTSERVLVHDAARPCLAYGDLDALLAAAQQPQGAILACRVRDTMKRGNGRGAIAESVPRDELWHALTPQCFVTEELRRALADALANGLAVTDEASAMELAGVHPLLVEGRADNIKITRPEDLALAGFFLQQLKENNE
;
A
#
# COMPACT_ATOMS: atom_id res chain seq x y z
N MET A 1 -0.20 26.88 13.39
CA MET A 1 0.68 26.10 12.51
C MET A 1 -0.22 25.49 11.46
N SER A 2 -0.08 25.85 10.20
CA SER A 2 -0.84 25.25 9.10
C SER A 2 -0.49 23.76 9.07
N ARG A 3 -1.47 22.87 9.33
CA ARG A 3 -1.32 21.44 9.05
C ARG A 3 -1.20 21.33 7.53
N THR A 4 0.00 21.23 7.02
CA THR A 4 0.21 20.84 5.63
C THR A 4 -0.29 19.40 5.50
N GLY A 5 -1.45 19.25 4.85
CA GLY A 5 -2.07 17.93 4.65
C GLY A 5 -1.14 17.01 3.85
N MET A 6 -1.17 15.73 4.19
CA MET A 6 -0.35 14.71 3.53
C MET A 6 -1.03 14.20 2.26
N THR A 7 -0.26 13.91 1.25
CA THR A 7 -0.74 13.19 0.07
C THR A 7 -0.51 11.69 0.23
N ALA A 8 -1.55 10.88 -0.03
CA ALA A 8 -1.42 9.44 -0.17
C ALA A 8 -1.28 9.06 -1.65
N VAL A 9 -0.44 8.07 -1.94
CA VAL A 9 -0.26 7.47 -3.27
C VAL A 9 -0.78 6.04 -3.25
N VAL A 10 -1.63 5.71 -4.23
CA VAL A 10 -2.26 4.38 -4.35
C VAL A 10 -1.95 3.79 -5.72
N PRO A 11 -0.94 2.91 -5.86
CA PRO A 11 -0.67 2.21 -7.10
C PRO A 11 -1.80 1.20 -7.39
N ALA A 12 -2.51 1.39 -8.50
CA ALA A 12 -3.68 0.63 -8.92
C ALA A 12 -3.62 0.17 -10.39
N ALA A 13 -2.45 0.22 -11.05
CA ALA A 13 -2.29 -0.15 -12.46
C ALA A 13 -2.21 -1.66 -12.70
N GLY A 14 -2.02 -2.47 -11.66
CA GLY A 14 -1.86 -3.92 -11.79
C GLY A 14 -3.14 -4.64 -12.19
N VAL A 15 -3.05 -5.58 -13.13
CA VAL A 15 -4.20 -6.37 -13.65
C VAL A 15 -4.57 -7.58 -12.78
N GLY A 16 -3.79 -7.89 -11.73
CA GLY A 16 -4.16 -8.94 -10.76
C GLY A 16 -4.26 -10.37 -11.34
N LYS A 17 -3.33 -10.80 -12.18
CA LYS A 17 -3.32 -12.10 -12.90
C LYS A 17 -3.67 -13.33 -12.05
N ARG A 18 -3.39 -13.31 -10.75
CA ARG A 18 -3.66 -14.42 -9.80
C ARG A 18 -5.13 -14.59 -9.42
N MET A 19 -5.99 -13.62 -9.75
CA MET A 19 -7.42 -13.66 -9.43
C MET A 19 -8.24 -14.48 -10.43
N GLY A 20 -7.70 -14.79 -11.62
CA GLY A 20 -8.43 -15.50 -12.67
C GLY A 20 -9.65 -14.74 -13.23
N SER A 21 -9.77 -13.44 -12.94
CA SER A 21 -10.88 -12.58 -13.35
C SER A 21 -10.47 -11.70 -14.54
N THR A 22 -11.43 -11.38 -15.41
CA THR A 22 -11.28 -10.38 -16.49
C THR A 22 -11.29 -8.95 -15.95
N VAL A 23 -11.87 -8.74 -14.76
CA VAL A 23 -11.87 -7.45 -14.05
C VAL A 23 -10.66 -7.39 -13.14
N PRO A 24 -9.86 -6.29 -13.17
CA PRO A 24 -8.74 -6.14 -12.25
C PRO A 24 -9.21 -6.18 -10.79
N LYS A 25 -8.44 -6.83 -9.92
CA LYS A 25 -8.84 -7.15 -8.55
C LYS A 25 -9.29 -5.94 -7.71
N GLN A 26 -8.72 -4.76 -7.95
CA GLN A 26 -9.07 -3.52 -7.26
C GLN A 26 -10.48 -3.03 -7.60
N TYR A 27 -11.07 -3.50 -8.71
CA TYR A 27 -12.45 -3.18 -9.12
C TYR A 27 -13.47 -4.27 -8.78
N LEU A 28 -13.03 -5.39 -8.20
CA LEU A 28 -13.97 -6.40 -7.71
C LEU A 28 -14.85 -5.83 -6.61
N LYS A 29 -16.13 -6.22 -6.62
CA LYS A 29 -17.10 -5.74 -5.63
C LYS A 29 -16.94 -6.47 -4.29
N LEU A 30 -16.96 -5.70 -3.23
CA LEU A 30 -16.89 -6.12 -1.85
C LEU A 30 -17.86 -5.27 -1.03
N ALA A 31 -18.87 -5.87 -0.41
CA ALA A 31 -19.87 -5.15 0.39
C ALA A 31 -20.47 -3.91 -0.31
N GLY A 32 -20.82 -4.04 -1.60
CA GLY A 32 -21.48 -3.00 -2.41
C GLY A 32 -20.56 -1.96 -3.07
N LYS A 33 -19.28 -1.88 -2.68
CA LYS A 33 -18.27 -1.00 -3.29
C LYS A 33 -17.14 -1.81 -3.92
N THR A 34 -16.28 -1.19 -4.72
CA THR A 34 -15.06 -1.85 -5.18
C THR A 34 -14.01 -1.93 -4.05
N VAL A 35 -13.08 -2.86 -4.17
CA VAL A 35 -11.93 -2.95 -3.24
C VAL A 35 -11.18 -1.62 -3.19
N LEU A 36 -10.96 -0.95 -4.34
CA LEU A 36 -10.33 0.35 -4.43
C LEU A 36 -11.11 1.43 -3.67
N GLU A 37 -12.44 1.47 -3.84
CA GLU A 37 -13.30 2.43 -3.11
C GLU A 37 -13.18 2.26 -1.59
N HIS A 38 -13.09 1.03 -1.09
CA HIS A 38 -12.85 0.79 0.33
C HIS A 38 -11.47 1.29 0.76
N SER A 39 -10.41 0.98 0.01
CA SER A 39 -9.04 1.41 0.35
C SER A 39 -8.93 2.94 0.36
N LEU A 40 -9.49 3.62 -0.65
CA LEU A 40 -9.46 5.09 -0.72
C LEU A 40 -10.32 5.74 0.36
N ALA A 41 -11.49 5.17 0.67
CA ALA A 41 -12.37 5.70 1.71
C ALA A 41 -11.68 5.72 3.09
N ARG A 42 -10.85 4.72 3.40
CA ARG A 42 -10.06 4.69 4.64
C ARG A 42 -9.04 5.83 4.70
N LEU A 43 -8.39 6.13 3.57
CA LEU A 43 -7.41 7.22 3.49
C LEU A 43 -8.12 8.59 3.56
N LEU A 44 -9.14 8.80 2.72
CA LEU A 44 -9.85 10.08 2.60
C LEU A 44 -10.65 10.48 3.85
N ALA A 45 -11.01 9.52 4.70
CA ALA A 45 -11.69 9.79 5.96
C ALA A 45 -10.74 10.20 7.10
N HIS A 46 -9.42 10.09 6.91
CA HIS A 46 -8.45 10.45 7.93
C HIS A 46 -8.00 11.90 7.79
N ASP A 47 -8.08 12.70 8.86
CA ASP A 47 -7.83 14.15 8.87
C ASP A 47 -6.44 14.58 8.41
N ALA A 48 -5.44 13.69 8.53
CA ALA A 48 -4.08 13.98 8.08
C ALA A 48 -3.93 13.86 6.54
N ILE A 49 -4.87 13.22 5.83
CA ILE A 49 -4.80 12.99 4.39
C ILE A 49 -5.62 14.07 3.66
N GLU A 50 -4.94 14.96 2.99
CA GLU A 50 -5.56 16.02 2.21
C GLU A 50 -5.94 15.57 0.80
N ARG A 51 -5.13 14.69 0.19
CA ARG A 51 -5.28 14.27 -1.21
C ARG A 51 -4.83 12.82 -1.39
N VAL A 52 -5.42 12.14 -2.36
CA VAL A 52 -5.00 10.81 -2.80
C VAL A 52 -4.67 10.85 -4.29
N VAL A 53 -3.48 10.42 -4.66
CA VAL A 53 -3.05 10.23 -6.06
C VAL A 53 -3.15 8.75 -6.39
N VAL A 54 -3.99 8.41 -7.37
CA VAL A 54 -4.23 7.03 -7.79
C VAL A 54 -3.57 6.80 -9.15
N ALA A 55 -2.57 5.90 -9.18
CA ALA A 55 -1.91 5.53 -10.41
C ALA A 55 -2.61 4.31 -11.03
N VAL A 56 -3.38 4.51 -12.10
CA VAL A 56 -4.09 3.46 -12.84
C VAL A 56 -3.44 3.18 -14.19
N SER A 57 -3.74 2.04 -14.80
CA SER A 57 -3.28 1.77 -16.17
C SER A 57 -3.73 2.91 -17.12
N PRO A 58 -2.89 3.33 -18.09
CA PRO A 58 -3.33 4.25 -19.14
C PRO A 58 -4.58 3.76 -19.90
N GLU A 59 -4.73 2.43 -19.99
CA GLU A 59 -5.87 1.76 -20.65
C GLU A 59 -7.02 1.43 -19.69
N ASP A 60 -7.00 1.99 -18.47
CA ASP A 60 -8.03 1.71 -17.46
C ASP A 60 -9.41 2.20 -17.90
N GLN A 61 -10.39 1.30 -17.87
CA GLN A 61 -11.77 1.55 -18.30
C GLN A 61 -12.75 1.64 -17.12
N TRP A 62 -12.31 1.38 -15.89
CA TRP A 62 -13.17 1.27 -14.71
C TRP A 62 -13.13 2.50 -13.80
N PHE A 63 -11.95 3.08 -13.62
CA PHE A 63 -11.73 4.15 -12.64
C PHE A 63 -12.66 5.34 -12.85
N ALA A 64 -12.81 5.82 -14.09
CA ALA A 64 -13.63 6.99 -14.42
C ALA A 64 -15.14 6.81 -14.11
N SER A 65 -15.60 5.56 -13.97
CA SER A 65 -17.00 5.26 -13.61
C SER A 65 -17.26 5.17 -12.10
N LEU A 66 -16.22 5.28 -11.28
CA LEU A 66 -16.36 5.21 -9.83
C LEU A 66 -16.75 6.58 -9.26
N PRO A 67 -17.69 6.65 -8.29
CA PRO A 67 -18.03 7.92 -7.64
C PRO A 67 -16.84 8.68 -7.06
N LEU A 68 -15.82 7.96 -6.58
CA LEU A 68 -14.61 8.57 -6.04
C LEU A 68 -13.74 9.28 -7.09
N ALA A 69 -13.95 9.02 -8.38
CA ALA A 69 -13.23 9.74 -9.45
C ALA A 69 -13.67 11.21 -9.57
N GLU A 70 -14.85 11.55 -9.03
CA GLU A 70 -15.39 12.91 -8.98
C GLU A 70 -14.99 13.66 -7.68
N ASP A 71 -14.41 12.98 -6.68
CA ASP A 71 -13.94 13.65 -5.45
C ASP A 71 -12.72 14.54 -5.79
N PRO A 72 -12.78 15.87 -5.54
CA PRO A 72 -11.70 16.78 -5.89
C PRO A 72 -10.39 16.52 -5.15
N ARG A 73 -10.42 15.70 -4.11
CA ARG A 73 -9.22 15.25 -3.38
C ARG A 73 -8.54 14.05 -4.08
N VAL A 74 -9.18 13.42 -5.05
CA VAL A 74 -8.66 12.25 -5.77
C VAL A 74 -8.10 12.69 -7.13
N LEU A 75 -6.80 12.48 -7.32
CA LEU A 75 -6.13 12.77 -8.57
C LEU A 75 -5.72 11.46 -9.26
N ARG A 76 -6.18 11.25 -10.50
CA ARG A 76 -5.74 10.14 -11.35
C ARG A 76 -4.43 10.52 -12.05
N VAL A 77 -3.50 9.57 -12.09
CA VAL A 77 -2.30 9.64 -12.95
C VAL A 77 -2.13 8.31 -13.68
N ASP A 78 -1.35 8.31 -14.75
CA ASP A 78 -1.01 7.08 -15.45
C ASP A 78 0.05 6.30 -14.66
N GLY A 79 -0.24 5.03 -14.41
CA GLY A 79 0.72 4.10 -13.83
C GLY A 79 1.80 3.70 -14.83
N GLY A 80 2.82 3.01 -14.33
CA GLY A 80 3.91 2.49 -15.13
C GLY A 80 3.80 1.00 -15.37
N ARG A 81 4.87 0.41 -15.90
CA ARG A 81 4.96 -1.01 -16.25
C ARG A 81 4.89 -1.91 -15.02
N GLU A 82 5.58 -1.52 -13.97
CA GLU A 82 5.61 -2.23 -12.69
C GLU A 82 5.02 -1.34 -11.57
N ARG A 83 4.85 -1.92 -10.37
CA ARG A 83 4.31 -1.20 -9.22
C ARG A 83 5.20 0.01 -8.84
N ALA A 84 6.50 -0.17 -8.84
CA ALA A 84 7.45 0.88 -8.51
C ALA A 84 7.41 2.06 -9.50
N ASP A 85 7.29 1.77 -10.82
CA ASP A 85 7.11 2.82 -11.84
C ASP A 85 5.82 3.61 -11.59
N SER A 86 4.74 2.91 -11.23
CA SER A 86 3.45 3.54 -10.94
C SER A 86 3.52 4.48 -9.73
N VAL A 87 4.26 4.08 -8.68
CA VAL A 87 4.52 4.94 -7.52
C VAL A 87 5.37 6.13 -7.91
N LEU A 88 6.44 5.94 -8.67
CA LEU A 88 7.31 7.01 -9.12
C LEU A 88 6.56 8.05 -9.98
N ASN A 89 5.69 7.59 -10.89
CA ASN A 89 4.83 8.46 -11.70
C ASN A 89 3.88 9.29 -10.81
N ALA A 90 3.27 8.65 -9.79
CA ALA A 90 2.41 9.37 -8.85
C ALA A 90 3.18 10.39 -8.00
N LEU A 91 4.40 10.06 -7.58
CA LEU A 91 5.25 10.97 -6.82
C LEU A 91 5.60 12.24 -7.58
N ALA A 92 5.58 12.23 -8.92
CA ALA A 92 5.87 13.42 -9.73
C ALA A 92 4.90 14.58 -9.48
N VAL A 93 3.67 14.29 -9.02
CA VAL A 93 2.64 15.29 -8.74
C VAL A 93 2.41 15.53 -7.23
N VAL A 94 3.16 14.84 -6.37
CA VAL A 94 3.09 15.01 -4.90
C VAL A 94 3.94 16.20 -4.49
N THR A 95 3.33 17.13 -3.75
CA THR A 95 3.98 18.36 -3.25
C THR A 95 4.07 18.40 -1.72
N SER A 96 3.42 17.48 -1.00
CA SER A 96 3.55 17.38 0.45
C SER A 96 4.96 16.95 0.86
N GLU A 97 5.44 17.44 2.01
CA GLU A 97 6.76 17.10 2.54
C GLU A 97 6.95 15.58 2.73
N ARG A 98 5.88 14.93 3.20
CA ARG A 98 5.83 13.47 3.37
C ARG A 98 4.72 12.88 2.52
N VAL A 99 4.93 11.65 2.12
CA VAL A 99 3.99 10.86 1.32
C VAL A 99 3.69 9.55 2.00
N LEU A 100 2.44 9.13 1.90
CA LEU A 100 1.96 7.83 2.34
C LEU A 100 1.70 6.96 1.10
N VAL A 101 2.31 5.78 1.01
CA VAL A 101 2.03 4.83 -0.09
C VAL A 101 1.21 3.68 0.44
N HIS A 102 0.04 3.42 -0.17
CA HIS A 102 -0.87 2.36 0.26
C HIS A 102 -1.36 1.51 -0.91
N ASP A 103 -1.38 0.20 -0.73
CA ASP A 103 -1.84 -0.73 -1.76
C ASP A 103 -3.35 -0.60 -2.02
N ALA A 104 -3.75 -0.46 -3.28
CA ALA A 104 -5.16 -0.42 -3.73
C ALA A 104 -6.00 -1.63 -3.28
N ALA A 105 -5.36 -2.74 -2.96
CA ALA A 105 -6.00 -3.99 -2.58
C ALA A 105 -5.90 -4.32 -1.07
N ARG A 106 -5.72 -3.31 -0.21
CA ARG A 106 -5.77 -3.44 1.25
C ARG A 106 -6.89 -2.58 1.85
N PRO A 107 -8.14 -3.03 1.77
CA PRO A 107 -9.29 -2.22 2.18
C PRO A 107 -9.47 -2.13 3.71
N CYS A 108 -8.74 -2.95 4.49
CA CYS A 108 -8.98 -3.14 5.92
C CYS A 108 -7.98 -2.35 6.81
N LEU A 109 -7.55 -1.17 6.38
CA LEU A 109 -6.68 -0.30 7.18
C LEU A 109 -7.45 0.26 8.39
N ALA A 110 -6.94 0.04 9.61
CA ALA A 110 -7.47 0.65 10.84
C ALA A 110 -6.90 2.06 11.04
N TYR A 111 -7.68 2.97 11.61
CA TYR A 111 -7.22 4.35 11.87
C TYR A 111 -6.14 4.39 12.95
N GLY A 112 -6.25 3.56 13.99
CA GLY A 112 -5.22 3.47 15.01
C GLY A 112 -3.85 3.04 14.46
N ASP A 113 -3.83 2.12 13.49
CA ASP A 113 -2.59 1.72 12.78
C ASP A 113 -2.04 2.90 11.97
N LEU A 114 -2.91 3.66 11.29
CA LEU A 114 -2.51 4.83 10.51
C LEU A 114 -1.95 5.93 11.42
N ASP A 115 -2.59 6.22 12.55
CA ASP A 115 -2.10 7.20 13.53
C ASP A 115 -0.71 6.82 14.07
N ALA A 116 -0.52 5.55 14.46
CA ALA A 116 0.75 5.04 14.94
C ALA A 116 1.86 5.17 13.89
N LEU A 117 1.53 4.82 12.63
CA LEU A 117 2.46 4.97 11.51
C LEU A 117 2.86 6.43 11.30
N LEU A 118 1.88 7.34 11.27
CA LEU A 118 2.13 8.76 11.03
C LEU A 118 2.97 9.39 12.15
N ALA A 119 2.78 8.96 13.39
CA ALA A 119 3.60 9.39 14.52
C ALA A 119 5.05 8.89 14.40
N ALA A 120 5.26 7.62 14.08
CA ALA A 120 6.60 7.04 13.90
C ALA A 120 7.32 7.64 12.68
N ALA A 121 6.60 7.89 11.60
CA ALA A 121 7.14 8.44 10.36
C ALA A 121 7.59 9.92 10.46
N GLN A 122 7.44 10.58 11.61
CA GLN A 122 8.07 11.89 11.85
C GLN A 122 9.60 11.78 11.94
N GLN A 123 10.12 10.59 12.21
CA GLN A 123 11.56 10.35 12.18
C GLN A 123 12.10 10.41 10.75
N PRO A 124 13.37 10.82 10.53
CA PRO A 124 13.95 11.01 9.20
C PRO A 124 13.88 9.75 8.31
N GLN A 125 14.11 8.57 8.88
CA GLN A 125 14.14 7.31 8.13
C GLN A 125 12.74 6.85 7.64
N GLY A 126 11.66 7.52 8.07
CA GLY A 126 10.31 7.09 7.76
C GLY A 126 9.89 5.82 8.50
N ALA A 127 8.73 5.27 8.16
CA ALA A 127 8.18 4.09 8.82
C ALA A 127 7.26 3.30 7.89
N ILE A 128 7.10 2.02 8.21
CA ILE A 128 6.15 1.14 7.53
C ILE A 128 5.27 0.41 8.55
N LEU A 129 4.02 0.12 8.18
CA LEU A 129 3.24 -0.87 8.91
C LEU A 129 3.80 -2.27 8.61
N ALA A 130 3.88 -3.08 9.64
CA ALA A 130 4.30 -4.47 9.53
C ALA A 130 3.61 -5.32 10.60
N CYS A 131 3.49 -6.61 10.41
CA CYS A 131 3.03 -7.52 11.46
C CYS A 131 4.02 -8.67 11.66
N ARG A 132 4.17 -9.13 12.91
CA ARG A 132 5.10 -10.20 13.25
C ARG A 132 4.69 -11.52 12.61
N VAL A 133 5.68 -12.28 12.13
CA VAL A 133 5.46 -13.65 11.67
C VAL A 133 5.07 -14.52 12.86
N ARG A 134 3.93 -15.24 12.73
CA ARG A 134 3.39 -16.08 13.81
C ARG A 134 3.73 -17.54 13.65
N ASP A 135 3.76 -18.03 12.41
CA ASP A 135 4.02 -19.44 12.11
C ASP A 135 5.49 -19.74 11.98
N THR A 136 5.86 -21.02 12.07
CA THR A 136 7.21 -21.49 11.81
C THR A 136 7.56 -21.30 10.35
N MET A 137 8.64 -20.55 10.07
CA MET A 137 9.11 -20.26 8.72
C MET A 137 10.08 -21.33 8.22
N LYS A 138 9.91 -21.75 6.98
CA LYS A 138 10.79 -22.70 6.27
C LYS A 138 11.31 -22.07 4.98
N ARG A 139 12.59 -22.21 4.72
CA ARG A 139 13.17 -21.90 3.41
C ARG A 139 13.11 -23.15 2.54
N GLY A 140 12.52 -23.03 1.35
CA GLY A 140 12.51 -24.10 0.35
C GLY A 140 13.85 -24.16 -0.42
N ASN A 141 14.20 -25.35 -0.93
CA ASN A 141 15.40 -25.57 -1.73
C ASN A 141 15.17 -25.47 -3.26
N GLY A 142 14.01 -25.00 -3.69
CA GLY A 142 13.63 -24.92 -5.11
C GLY A 142 13.21 -26.26 -5.74
N ARG A 143 13.31 -27.38 -5.02
CA ARG A 143 12.93 -28.72 -5.47
C ARG A 143 11.75 -29.31 -4.67
N GLY A 144 11.00 -28.45 -3.96
CA GLY A 144 9.83 -28.86 -3.16
C GLY A 144 10.15 -29.42 -1.77
N ALA A 145 11.43 -29.39 -1.34
CA ALA A 145 11.82 -29.82 0.00
C ALA A 145 12.30 -28.63 0.86
N ILE A 146 12.32 -28.84 2.18
CA ILE A 146 12.84 -27.86 3.14
C ILE A 146 14.36 -27.82 3.05
N ALA A 147 14.94 -26.62 2.87
CA ALA A 147 16.38 -26.39 3.04
C ALA A 147 16.73 -26.16 4.50
N GLU A 148 15.97 -25.28 5.18
CA GLU A 148 16.21 -24.93 6.59
C GLU A 148 14.96 -24.39 7.28
N SER A 149 14.94 -24.39 8.61
CA SER A 149 14.01 -23.61 9.42
C SER A 149 14.59 -22.23 9.66
N VAL A 150 13.80 -21.17 9.40
CA VAL A 150 14.24 -19.79 9.62
C VAL A 150 13.72 -19.31 10.97
N PRO A 151 14.59 -18.81 11.88
CA PRO A 151 14.14 -18.17 13.11
C PRO A 151 13.17 -17.03 12.81
N ARG A 152 12.04 -16.99 13.49
CA ARG A 152 10.98 -16.00 13.21
C ARG A 152 11.00 -14.75 14.09
N ASP A 153 11.82 -14.72 15.13
CA ASP A 153 11.76 -13.73 16.21
C ASP A 153 11.89 -12.28 15.70
N GLU A 154 12.67 -12.06 14.63
CA GLU A 154 12.82 -10.75 13.97
C GLU A 154 12.29 -10.76 12.53
N LEU A 155 11.36 -11.65 12.20
CA LEU A 155 10.69 -11.66 10.90
C LEU A 155 9.34 -10.95 10.97
N TRP A 156 9.11 -10.09 9.98
CA TRP A 156 7.91 -9.31 9.82
C TRP A 156 7.32 -9.44 8.42
N HIS A 157 6.01 -9.45 8.34
CA HIS A 157 5.31 -9.22 7.07
C HIS A 157 5.20 -7.72 6.86
N ALA A 158 5.87 -7.20 5.82
CA ALA A 158 5.69 -5.82 5.42
C ALA A 158 4.26 -5.59 4.92
N LEU A 159 3.61 -4.59 5.48
CA LEU A 159 2.29 -4.14 5.10
C LEU A 159 2.39 -2.76 4.43
N THR A 160 1.26 -2.21 4.07
CA THR A 160 1.09 -0.79 3.75
C THR A 160 -0.06 -0.24 4.59
N PRO A 161 -0.07 1.09 4.91
CA PRO A 161 0.78 2.15 4.35
C PRO A 161 2.24 2.13 4.76
N GLN A 162 3.06 2.78 3.92
CA GLN A 162 4.46 3.11 4.18
C GLN A 162 4.63 4.63 4.01
N CYS A 163 5.32 5.30 4.93
CA CYS A 163 5.38 6.76 4.99
C CYS A 163 6.82 7.27 5.05
N PHE A 164 7.17 8.16 4.11
CA PHE A 164 8.52 8.67 3.92
C PHE A 164 8.53 10.16 3.59
N VAL A 165 9.70 10.79 3.67
CA VAL A 165 9.95 12.09 3.05
C VAL A 165 9.84 11.94 1.53
N THR A 166 9.01 12.77 0.91
CA THR A 166 8.62 12.63 -0.51
C THR A 166 9.83 12.63 -1.45
N GLU A 167 10.74 13.58 -1.28
CA GLU A 167 11.91 13.72 -2.15
C GLU A 167 12.92 12.57 -1.97
N GLU A 168 13.06 12.07 -0.75
CA GLU A 168 13.95 10.94 -0.48
C GLU A 168 13.43 9.66 -1.12
N LEU A 169 12.13 9.37 -0.96
CA LEU A 169 11.51 8.23 -1.61
C LEU A 169 11.56 8.34 -3.14
N ARG A 170 11.29 9.54 -3.69
CA ARG A 170 11.35 9.78 -5.14
C ARG A 170 12.74 9.47 -5.69
N ARG A 171 13.78 9.96 -5.02
CA ARG A 171 15.19 9.71 -5.41
C ARG A 171 15.54 8.23 -5.30
N ALA A 172 15.23 7.59 -4.16
CA ALA A 172 15.52 6.18 -3.94
C ALA A 172 14.88 5.27 -4.99
N LEU A 173 13.60 5.52 -5.33
CA LEU A 173 12.90 4.77 -6.40
C LEU A 173 13.52 5.03 -7.77
N ALA A 174 13.80 6.30 -8.12
CA ALA A 174 14.39 6.65 -9.42
C ALA A 174 15.76 6.01 -9.59
N ASP A 175 16.62 6.07 -8.57
CA ASP A 175 17.96 5.49 -8.60
C ASP A 175 17.91 3.95 -8.69
N ALA A 176 17.05 3.29 -7.92
CA ALA A 176 16.87 1.84 -7.97
C ALA A 176 16.41 1.38 -9.35
N LEU A 177 15.39 2.04 -9.93
CA LEU A 177 14.87 1.70 -11.26
C LEU A 177 15.88 1.97 -12.37
N ALA A 178 16.60 3.09 -12.33
CA ALA A 178 17.64 3.42 -13.30
C ALA A 178 18.77 2.39 -13.31
N ASN A 179 19.07 1.77 -12.17
CA ASN A 179 20.08 0.72 -12.02
C ASN A 179 19.51 -0.70 -12.24
N GLY A 180 18.25 -0.85 -12.61
CA GLY A 180 17.61 -2.15 -12.84
C GLY A 180 17.48 -3.02 -11.58
N LEU A 181 17.49 -2.40 -10.39
CA LEU A 181 17.35 -3.09 -9.12
C LEU A 181 15.89 -3.49 -8.86
N ALA A 182 15.67 -4.66 -8.28
CA ALA A 182 14.34 -5.13 -7.94
C ALA A 182 13.82 -4.37 -6.70
N VAL A 183 12.70 -3.67 -6.87
CA VAL A 183 11.98 -2.96 -5.82
C VAL A 183 10.68 -3.70 -5.54
N THR A 184 10.51 -4.22 -4.34
CA THR A 184 9.30 -4.96 -3.94
C THR A 184 8.25 -4.06 -3.30
N ASP A 185 8.70 -3.05 -2.54
CA ASP A 185 7.92 -2.01 -1.88
C ASP A 185 8.78 -0.74 -1.67
N GLU A 186 8.22 0.30 -1.06
CA GLU A 186 8.92 1.56 -0.84
C GLU A 186 10.07 1.40 0.16
N ALA A 187 9.87 0.55 1.19
CA ALA A 187 10.93 0.26 2.16
C ALA A 187 12.17 -0.33 1.48
N SER A 188 12.00 -1.28 0.56
CA SER A 188 13.14 -1.88 -0.16
C SER A 188 13.91 -0.87 -1.00
N ALA A 189 13.26 0.15 -1.56
CA ALA A 189 13.94 1.23 -2.26
C ALA A 189 14.76 2.11 -1.28
N MET A 190 14.19 2.40 -0.11
CA MET A 190 14.90 3.15 0.94
C MET A 190 16.09 2.37 1.50
N GLU A 191 15.95 1.04 1.70
CA GLU A 191 17.04 0.15 2.11
C GLU A 191 18.19 0.15 1.09
N LEU A 192 17.88 0.10 -0.21
CA LEU A 192 18.87 0.21 -1.28
C LEU A 192 19.60 1.57 -1.26
N ALA A 193 18.96 2.62 -0.77
CA ALA A 193 19.55 3.93 -0.54
C ALA A 193 20.30 4.06 0.81
N GLY A 194 20.39 2.96 1.60
CA GLY A 194 21.07 2.92 2.89
C GLY A 194 20.25 3.46 4.06
N VAL A 195 18.94 3.63 3.88
CA VAL A 195 18.00 4.05 4.93
C VAL A 195 17.26 2.84 5.47
N HIS A 196 17.14 2.72 6.78
CA HIS A 196 16.42 1.62 7.45
C HIS A 196 15.14 2.15 8.10
N PRO A 197 13.97 1.99 7.46
CA PRO A 197 12.69 2.47 7.98
C PRO A 197 12.29 1.81 9.31
N LEU A 198 11.53 2.53 10.12
CA LEU A 198 10.98 1.99 11.36
C LEU A 198 9.85 1.00 11.07
N LEU A 199 9.82 -0.10 11.82
CA LEU A 199 8.72 -1.05 11.83
C LEU A 199 7.66 -0.60 12.86
N VAL A 200 6.44 -0.38 12.40
CA VAL A 200 5.29 -0.08 13.26
C VAL A 200 4.38 -1.29 13.24
N GLU A 201 4.13 -1.89 14.41
CA GLU A 201 3.27 -3.06 14.49
C GLU A 201 1.82 -2.67 14.17
N GLY A 202 1.31 -3.22 13.07
CA GLY A 202 -0.06 -3.06 12.62
C GLY A 202 -0.83 -4.37 12.70
N ARG A 203 -2.14 -4.27 12.53
CA ARG A 203 -3.07 -5.40 12.62
C ARG A 203 -2.85 -6.39 11.49
N ALA A 204 -2.92 -7.68 11.81
CA ALA A 204 -2.77 -8.77 10.82
C ALA A 204 -3.98 -8.86 9.86
N ASP A 205 -5.11 -8.23 10.18
CA ASP A 205 -6.31 -8.17 9.35
C ASP A 205 -6.25 -7.06 8.26
N ASN A 206 -5.20 -6.23 8.23
CA ASN A 206 -4.89 -5.36 7.11
C ASN A 206 -4.34 -6.19 5.92
N ILE A 207 -5.14 -7.16 5.48
CA ILE A 207 -4.77 -8.12 4.45
C ILE A 207 -4.73 -7.50 3.05
N LYS A 208 -3.87 -8.06 2.20
CA LYS A 208 -3.82 -7.74 0.77
C LYS A 208 -4.64 -8.76 -0.03
N ILE A 209 -5.69 -8.34 -0.69
CA ILE A 209 -6.48 -9.18 -1.58
C ILE A 209 -5.62 -9.57 -2.78
N THR A 210 -5.29 -10.87 -2.87
CA THR A 210 -4.42 -11.44 -3.89
C THR A 210 -5.02 -12.66 -4.57
N ARG A 211 -5.94 -13.34 -3.90
CA ARG A 211 -6.67 -14.53 -4.34
C ARG A 211 -8.17 -14.36 -4.12
N PRO A 212 -9.03 -15.15 -4.81
CA PRO A 212 -10.48 -15.07 -4.65
C PRO A 212 -10.97 -15.23 -3.19
N GLU A 213 -10.36 -16.14 -2.45
CA GLU A 213 -10.71 -16.40 -1.03
C GLU A 213 -10.48 -15.20 -0.12
N ASP A 214 -9.53 -14.32 -0.47
CA ASP A 214 -9.22 -13.12 0.33
C ASP A 214 -10.38 -12.11 0.33
N LEU A 215 -11.27 -12.15 -0.70
CA LEU A 215 -12.43 -11.24 -0.76
C LEU A 215 -13.41 -11.49 0.39
N ALA A 216 -13.74 -12.75 0.66
CA ALA A 216 -14.65 -13.08 1.75
C ALA A 216 -14.06 -12.69 3.10
N LEU A 217 -12.76 -12.95 3.30
CA LEU A 217 -12.04 -12.59 4.50
C LEU A 217 -11.97 -11.08 4.70
N ALA A 218 -11.68 -10.32 3.65
CA ALA A 218 -11.69 -8.86 3.70
C ALA A 218 -13.09 -8.31 4.02
N GLY A 219 -14.15 -8.94 3.51
CA GLY A 219 -15.54 -8.58 3.83
C GLY A 219 -15.84 -8.71 5.32
N PHE A 220 -15.42 -9.80 5.92
CA PHE A 220 -15.54 -10.03 7.36
C PHE A 220 -14.78 -8.96 8.16
N PHE A 221 -13.52 -8.70 7.83
CA PHE A 221 -12.71 -7.70 8.54
C PHE A 221 -13.26 -6.27 8.40
N LEU A 222 -13.76 -5.90 7.23
CA LEU A 222 -14.42 -4.59 7.02
C LEU A 222 -15.67 -4.44 7.89
N GLN A 223 -16.42 -5.51 8.11
CA GLN A 223 -17.56 -5.48 9.01
C GLN A 223 -17.12 -5.26 10.47
N GLN A 224 -16.08 -5.98 10.92
CA GLN A 224 -15.53 -5.82 12.27
C GLN A 224 -14.99 -4.40 12.52
N LEU A 225 -14.31 -3.80 11.55
CA LEU A 225 -13.84 -2.41 11.66
C LEU A 225 -15.01 -1.42 11.84
N LYS A 226 -16.14 -1.63 11.14
CA LYS A 226 -17.34 -0.78 11.32
C LYS A 226 -17.99 -0.94 12.68
N GLU A 227 -18.05 -2.18 13.19
CA GLU A 227 -18.64 -2.46 14.50
C GLU A 227 -17.82 -1.87 15.65
N ASN A 228 -16.50 -1.78 15.48
CA ASN A 228 -15.58 -1.19 16.45
C ASN A 228 -15.43 0.34 16.31
N ASN A 229 -16.16 0.99 15.40
CA ASN A 229 -16.02 2.42 15.07
C ASN A 229 -14.60 2.84 14.63
N GLU A 230 -13.90 1.96 13.99
CA GLU A 230 -12.58 2.17 13.42
C GLU A 230 -12.61 2.42 11.89
#